data_8a1f655c4b97be6cdefb1d2c5e34253d
#
_entry.id   8a1f655c4b97be6cdefb1d2c5e34253d
#
_cell.length_a   1.000
_cell.length_b   1.000
_cell.length_c   1.000
_cell.angle_alpha   90.00
_cell.angle_beta   90.00
_cell.angle_gamma   90.00
#
_symmetry.space_group_name_H-M   'P 1'
#
loop_
_entity.id
_entity.type
_entity.pdbx_description
1 polymer ?
#
loop_
_entity_poly.entity_id
_entity_poly.type
_entity_poly.pdbx_seq_one_letter_code
_entity_poly.pdbx_strand_id
1 'polypeptide(L)'
;MTVIDSLPLFPLSDVVLLPDSSVPLFIFEPRYRQMTREALEGAQQIGMVTVRPDSVDSMAGDPPIFLVGCLGRIAHAQERPDGTFHILLVGEARFRVLAETPRTGDRLYRSARVALLEEQMPSTPGEHALLDRRRTELVEHLARFVRGLAGAIEDPARTLASFERLEPVSLVNAIAQSIPFRAIERQQILESDSLLDRIEITSDLLRFKLAESGVGDAGTTRLPN
;
A
#
# COMPACT_ATOMS: atom_id res chain seq x y z
N MET A 1 -15.93 5.16 -14.58
CA MET A 1 -14.51 4.78 -14.61
C MET A 1 -13.67 5.98 -15.07
N THR A 2 -12.88 6.57 -14.20
CA THR A 2 -12.02 7.73 -14.51
C THR A 2 -10.72 7.24 -15.11
N VAL A 3 -10.27 7.83 -16.22
CA VAL A 3 -9.03 7.49 -16.92
C VAL A 3 -8.07 8.67 -16.88
N ILE A 4 -6.80 8.40 -16.62
CA ILE A 4 -5.69 9.35 -16.71
C ILE A 4 -4.81 8.90 -17.88
N ASP A 5 -4.63 9.73 -18.89
CA ASP A 5 -3.98 9.32 -20.15
C ASP A 5 -2.45 9.22 -20.04
N SER A 6 -1.81 9.98 -19.15
CA SER A 6 -0.35 9.98 -19.00
C SER A 6 0.04 10.22 -17.53
N LEU A 7 -0.08 9.17 -16.71
CA LEU A 7 0.38 9.21 -15.33
C LEU A 7 1.86 8.83 -15.27
N PRO A 8 2.75 9.67 -14.70
CA PRO A 8 4.12 9.29 -14.39
C PRO A 8 4.16 8.06 -13.49
N LEU A 9 4.94 7.03 -13.83
CA LEU A 9 5.08 5.82 -13.04
C LEU A 9 6.37 5.81 -12.24
N PHE A 10 6.27 5.48 -10.95
CA PHE A 10 7.38 5.30 -10.04
C PHE A 10 7.45 3.82 -9.58
N PRO A 11 8.23 2.98 -10.30
CA PRO A 11 8.40 1.58 -9.92
C PRO A 11 9.36 1.43 -8.74
N LEU A 12 8.93 0.73 -7.70
CA LEU A 12 9.74 0.36 -6.53
C LEU A 12 9.60 -1.14 -6.23
N SER A 13 10.65 -1.76 -5.67
CA SER A 13 10.65 -3.18 -5.30
C SER A 13 10.08 -3.45 -3.91
N ASP A 14 10.34 -2.55 -2.95
CA ASP A 14 10.14 -2.82 -1.53
C ASP A 14 9.07 -1.94 -0.87
N VAL A 15 8.57 -0.95 -1.60
CA VAL A 15 7.59 0.01 -1.10
C VAL A 15 6.31 -0.05 -1.91
N VAL A 16 5.20 -0.25 -1.22
CA VAL A 16 3.84 -0.20 -1.80
C VAL A 16 3.08 0.92 -1.10
N LEU A 17 2.51 1.82 -1.89
CA LEU A 17 1.60 2.86 -1.40
C LEU A 17 0.17 2.34 -1.43
N LEU A 18 -0.56 2.61 -0.36
CA LEU A 18 -2.00 2.31 -0.26
C LEU A 18 -2.79 3.63 -0.18
N PRO A 19 -4.05 3.67 -0.61
CA PRO A 19 -4.90 4.84 -0.40
C PRO A 19 -4.97 5.22 1.09
N ASP A 20 -5.14 6.50 1.38
CA ASP A 20 -5.16 7.09 2.73
C ASP A 20 -3.85 6.96 3.53
N SER A 21 -2.79 6.44 2.89
CA SER A 21 -1.48 6.27 3.52
C SER A 21 -0.48 7.27 2.99
N SER A 22 0.63 7.45 3.68
CA SER A 22 1.71 8.32 3.21
C SER A 22 3.07 7.64 3.28
N VAL A 23 3.92 7.96 2.32
CA VAL A 23 5.29 7.42 2.25
C VAL A 23 6.26 8.57 2.01
N PRO A 24 7.25 8.78 2.92
CA PRO A 24 8.37 9.68 2.67
C PRO A 24 9.34 9.03 1.69
N LEU A 25 9.76 9.76 0.67
CA LEU A 25 10.64 9.27 -0.37
C LEU A 25 11.82 10.23 -0.57
N PHE A 26 13.00 9.65 -0.78
CA PHE A 26 14.19 10.38 -1.19
C PHE A 26 14.46 10.10 -2.67
N ILE A 27 14.38 11.14 -3.48
CA ILE A 27 14.48 11.06 -4.95
C ILE A 27 15.85 11.54 -5.39
N PHE A 28 16.70 10.62 -5.83
CA PHE A 28 18.09 10.89 -6.22
C PHE A 28 18.40 10.49 -7.67
N GLU A 29 17.73 9.48 -8.23
CA GLU A 29 17.96 9.04 -9.60
C GLU A 29 17.53 10.12 -10.62
N PRO A 30 18.32 10.40 -11.67
CA PRO A 30 18.01 11.45 -12.67
C PRO A 30 16.61 11.34 -13.26
N ARG A 31 16.16 10.11 -13.61
CA ARG A 31 14.82 9.87 -14.18
C ARG A 31 13.71 10.27 -13.22
N TYR A 32 13.87 9.99 -11.93
CA TYR A 32 12.83 10.31 -10.93
C TYR A 32 12.92 11.74 -10.42
N ARG A 33 14.10 12.37 -10.50
CA ARG A 33 14.25 13.83 -10.29
C ARG A 33 13.51 14.61 -11.37
N GLN A 34 13.65 14.20 -12.65
CA GLN A 34 12.88 14.79 -13.75
C GLN A 34 11.38 14.59 -13.53
N MET A 35 10.95 13.35 -13.28
CA MET A 35 9.55 13.00 -13.00
C MET A 35 8.95 13.87 -11.88
N THR A 36 9.67 14.04 -10.77
CA THR A 36 9.20 14.82 -9.63
C THR A 36 9.04 16.29 -9.98
N ARG A 37 10.03 16.88 -10.71
CA ARG A 37 9.97 18.28 -11.13
C ARG A 37 8.77 18.53 -12.06
N GLU A 38 8.60 17.70 -13.07
CA GLU A 38 7.49 17.81 -14.01
C GLU A 38 6.13 17.55 -13.32
N ALA A 39 6.06 16.61 -12.38
CA ALA A 39 4.85 16.39 -11.59
C ALA A 39 4.48 17.61 -10.72
N LEU A 40 5.46 18.29 -10.11
CA LEU A 40 5.24 19.50 -9.31
C LEU A 40 4.74 20.68 -10.13
N GLU A 41 5.16 20.79 -11.41
CA GLU A 41 4.68 21.80 -12.36
C GLU A 41 3.28 21.48 -12.91
N GLY A 42 2.84 20.22 -12.76
CA GLY A 42 1.56 19.72 -13.28
C GLY A 42 0.53 19.39 -12.21
N ALA A 43 -0.03 18.18 -12.31
CA ALA A 43 -1.10 17.70 -11.41
C ALA A 43 -0.62 17.31 -10.01
N GLN A 44 0.68 17.32 -9.74
CA GLN A 44 1.33 16.86 -8.51
C GLN A 44 1.04 15.38 -8.19
N GLN A 45 0.82 14.59 -9.22
CA GLN A 45 0.45 13.18 -9.11
C GLN A 45 1.50 12.27 -9.69
N ILE A 46 1.76 11.16 -9.02
CA ILE A 46 2.68 10.09 -9.40
C ILE A 46 1.98 8.75 -9.14
N GLY A 47 2.04 7.84 -10.09
CA GLY A 47 1.56 6.47 -9.93
C GLY A 47 2.65 5.57 -9.35
N MET A 48 2.51 5.15 -8.11
CA MET A 48 3.41 4.18 -7.49
C MET A 48 3.01 2.77 -7.89
N VAL A 49 3.97 2.01 -8.43
CA VAL A 49 3.79 0.63 -8.88
C VAL A 49 4.90 -0.26 -8.32
N THR A 50 4.58 -1.54 -8.10
CA THR A 50 5.53 -2.50 -7.56
C THR A 50 6.19 -3.28 -8.70
N VAL A 51 7.51 -3.41 -8.64
CA VAL A 51 8.30 -4.27 -9.55
C VAL A 51 8.04 -5.74 -9.19
N ARG A 52 7.95 -6.60 -10.20
CA ARG A 52 7.77 -8.03 -9.97
C ARG A 52 9.02 -8.64 -9.33
N PRO A 53 8.88 -9.55 -8.35
CA PRO A 53 10.00 -10.08 -7.57
C PRO A 53 11.09 -10.77 -8.41
N ASP A 54 10.71 -11.40 -9.52
CA ASP A 54 11.61 -12.08 -10.47
C ASP A 54 12.43 -11.12 -11.34
N SER A 55 12.20 -9.81 -11.21
CA SER A 55 12.78 -8.77 -12.06
C SER A 55 13.49 -7.67 -11.28
N VAL A 56 13.71 -7.85 -9.98
CA VAL A 56 14.35 -6.85 -9.10
C VAL A 56 15.79 -6.54 -9.55
N ASP A 57 16.51 -7.50 -10.10
CA ASP A 57 17.87 -7.30 -10.62
C ASP A 57 17.93 -6.39 -11.85
N SER A 58 16.78 -6.09 -12.46
CA SER A 58 16.65 -5.24 -13.66
C SER A 58 16.23 -3.80 -13.36
N MET A 59 16.34 -3.33 -12.11
CA MET A 59 15.88 -1.99 -11.68
C MET A 59 16.50 -0.82 -12.46
N ALA A 60 17.71 -0.98 -13.01
CA ALA A 60 18.37 0.04 -13.83
C ALA A 60 17.66 0.27 -15.18
N GLY A 61 16.85 -0.69 -15.63
CA GLY A 61 16.08 -0.62 -16.88
C GLY A 61 14.59 -0.32 -16.65
N ASP A 62 13.76 -1.02 -17.41
CA ASP A 62 12.30 -0.99 -17.32
C ASP A 62 11.78 -2.37 -16.85
N PRO A 63 11.95 -2.72 -15.58
CA PRO A 63 11.53 -4.02 -15.09
C PRO A 63 10.02 -4.20 -15.22
N PRO A 64 9.54 -5.44 -15.42
CA PRO A 64 8.11 -5.75 -15.33
C PRO A 64 7.51 -5.32 -14.00
N ILE A 65 6.33 -4.72 -14.07
CA ILE A 65 5.60 -4.22 -12.91
C ILE A 65 4.27 -4.97 -12.71
N PHE A 66 3.72 -4.90 -11.52
CA PHE A 66 2.32 -5.22 -11.30
C PHE A 66 1.42 -4.15 -11.95
N LEU A 67 0.29 -4.58 -12.52
CA LEU A 67 -0.59 -3.67 -13.25
C LEU A 67 -1.49 -2.83 -12.33
N VAL A 68 -1.65 -3.22 -11.08
CA VAL A 68 -2.38 -2.42 -10.09
C VAL A 68 -1.37 -1.65 -9.24
N GLY A 69 -1.59 -0.35 -9.15
CA GLY A 69 -0.78 0.57 -8.35
C GLY A 69 -1.65 1.55 -7.57
N CYS A 70 -1.01 2.48 -6.89
CA CYS A 70 -1.67 3.55 -6.15
C CYS A 70 -1.28 4.92 -6.72
N LEU A 71 -2.29 5.72 -7.06
CA LEU A 71 -2.14 7.14 -7.38
C LEU A 71 -1.75 7.87 -6.11
N GLY A 72 -0.60 8.51 -6.14
CA GLY A 72 -0.10 9.32 -5.04
C GLY A 72 -0.05 10.79 -5.42
N ARG A 73 -0.49 11.65 -4.50
CA ARG A 73 -0.32 13.10 -4.59
C ARG A 73 0.91 13.53 -3.77
N ILE A 74 1.74 14.38 -4.36
CA ILE A 74 2.87 15.00 -3.66
C ILE A 74 2.31 16.05 -2.69
N ALA A 75 2.23 15.69 -1.40
CA ALA A 75 1.72 16.58 -0.35
C ALA A 75 2.78 17.57 0.14
N HIS A 76 4.04 17.19 0.06
CA HIS A 76 5.19 18.02 0.39
C HIS A 76 6.36 17.66 -0.51
N ALA A 77 7.12 18.67 -0.92
CA ALA A 77 8.36 18.47 -1.67
C ALA A 77 9.41 19.51 -1.21
N GLN A 78 10.63 19.04 -1.01
CA GLN A 78 11.79 19.86 -0.71
C GLN A 78 12.91 19.50 -1.68
N GLU A 79 13.22 20.41 -2.61
CA GLU A 79 14.40 20.29 -3.46
C GLU A 79 15.65 20.69 -2.71
N ARG A 80 16.71 19.92 -2.86
CA ARG A 80 18.03 20.17 -2.28
C ARG A 80 18.95 20.85 -3.29
N PRO A 81 20.04 21.50 -2.85
CA PRO A 81 21.00 22.17 -3.75
C PRO A 81 21.63 21.25 -4.79
N ASP A 82 21.72 19.94 -4.53
CA ASP A 82 22.22 18.93 -5.45
C ASP A 82 21.16 18.45 -6.47
N GLY A 83 19.94 19.01 -6.40
CA GLY A 83 18.80 18.71 -7.26
C GLY A 83 18.10 17.38 -6.91
N THR A 84 18.39 16.78 -5.76
CA THR A 84 17.61 15.67 -5.19
C THR A 84 16.37 16.21 -4.46
N PHE A 85 15.36 15.35 -4.21
CA PHE A 85 14.14 15.77 -3.51
C PHE A 85 13.87 14.88 -2.30
N HIS A 86 13.36 15.48 -1.24
CA HIS A 86 12.57 14.80 -0.22
C HIS A 86 11.10 15.09 -0.51
N ILE A 87 10.30 14.07 -0.74
CA ILE A 87 8.86 14.21 -0.96
C ILE A 87 8.07 13.40 0.05
N LEU A 88 6.85 13.86 0.36
CA LEU A 88 5.83 13.07 1.03
C LEU A 88 4.75 12.77 0.00
N LEU A 89 4.60 11.49 -0.34
CA LEU A 89 3.58 11.01 -1.26
C LEU A 89 2.41 10.44 -0.48
N VAL A 90 1.21 10.97 -0.72
CA VAL A 90 -0.05 10.53 -0.07
C VAL A 90 -0.88 9.77 -1.09
N GLY A 91 -1.26 8.53 -0.76
CA GLY A 91 -2.09 7.69 -1.60
C GLY A 91 -3.53 8.19 -1.68
N GLU A 92 -4.05 8.30 -2.90
CA GLU A 92 -5.41 8.80 -3.17
C GLU A 92 -6.36 7.70 -3.65
N ALA A 93 -5.94 6.91 -4.63
CA ALA A 93 -6.78 5.90 -5.25
C ALA A 93 -5.96 4.75 -5.84
N ARG A 94 -6.54 3.57 -5.90
CA ARG A 94 -5.99 2.46 -6.67
C ARG A 94 -6.21 2.72 -8.16
N PHE A 95 -5.27 2.28 -8.99
CA PHE A 95 -5.44 2.31 -10.43
C PHE A 95 -4.97 1.01 -11.08
N ARG A 96 -5.43 0.78 -12.30
CA ARG A 96 -4.94 -0.29 -13.18
C ARG A 96 -4.25 0.33 -14.39
N VAL A 97 -3.02 -0.09 -14.67
CA VAL A 97 -2.30 0.24 -15.90
C VAL A 97 -3.02 -0.40 -17.08
N LEU A 98 -3.42 0.41 -18.04
CA LEU A 98 -4.06 -0.03 -19.29
C LEU A 98 -3.03 -0.23 -20.39
N ALA A 99 -2.12 0.72 -20.53
CA ALA A 99 -1.01 0.67 -21.48
C ALA A 99 0.08 1.65 -21.05
N GLU A 100 1.35 1.26 -21.19
CA GLU A 100 2.45 2.18 -21.04
C GLU A 100 2.55 3.10 -22.26
N THR A 101 2.88 4.37 -22.00
CA THR A 101 3.06 5.36 -23.06
C THR A 101 4.52 5.37 -23.49
N PRO A 102 4.82 5.28 -24.79
CA PRO A 102 6.19 5.41 -25.28
C PRO A 102 6.86 6.69 -24.76
N ARG A 103 8.14 6.61 -24.41
CA ARG A 103 8.92 7.80 -24.09
C ARG A 103 9.06 8.67 -25.33
N THR A 104 8.80 9.96 -25.17
CA THR A 104 8.93 10.96 -26.22
C THR A 104 9.84 12.08 -25.77
N GLY A 105 10.63 12.65 -26.68
CA GLY A 105 11.60 13.69 -26.35
C GLY A 105 12.64 13.23 -25.32
N ASP A 106 12.93 14.10 -24.36
CA ASP A 106 13.96 13.87 -23.34
C ASP A 106 13.43 13.20 -22.05
N ARG A 107 12.22 12.61 -22.09
CA ARG A 107 11.63 11.96 -20.92
C ARG A 107 12.38 10.71 -20.53
N LEU A 108 12.90 10.68 -19.31
CA LEU A 108 13.69 9.58 -18.75
C LEU A 108 12.86 8.56 -17.97
N TYR A 109 11.66 8.91 -17.54
CA TYR A 109 10.79 8.08 -16.71
C TYR A 109 9.65 7.43 -17.50
N ARG A 110 9.05 6.39 -16.93
CA ARG A 110 7.89 5.69 -17.49
C ARG A 110 6.61 6.47 -17.22
N SER A 111 5.68 6.40 -18.15
CA SER A 111 4.30 6.88 -17.95
C SER A 111 3.32 5.90 -18.55
N ALA A 112 2.08 5.94 -18.09
CA ALA A 112 1.05 5.04 -18.57
C ALA A 112 -0.32 5.72 -18.62
N ARG A 113 -1.16 5.20 -19.48
CA ARG A 113 -2.60 5.38 -19.42
C ARG A 113 -3.15 4.43 -18.35
N VAL A 114 -3.89 4.97 -17.39
CA VAL A 114 -4.40 4.20 -16.25
C VAL A 114 -5.89 4.44 -16.05
N ALA A 115 -6.58 3.45 -15.49
CA ALA A 115 -7.96 3.57 -15.03
C ALA A 115 -8.01 3.55 -13.51
N LEU A 116 -8.67 4.50 -12.88
CA LEU A 116 -8.92 4.48 -11.44
C LEU A 116 -9.89 3.34 -11.12
N LEU A 117 -9.56 2.59 -10.07
CA LEU A 117 -10.37 1.49 -9.58
C LEU A 117 -11.33 2.01 -8.50
N GLU A 118 -12.59 1.68 -8.67
CA GLU A 118 -13.62 1.92 -7.66
C GLU A 118 -13.61 0.80 -6.62
N GLU A 119 -13.90 1.13 -5.38
CA GLU A 119 -14.03 0.11 -4.33
C GLU A 119 -15.33 -0.66 -4.51
N GLN A 120 -15.21 -1.98 -4.60
CA GLN A 120 -16.38 -2.85 -4.63
C GLN A 120 -16.90 -3.05 -3.21
N MET A 121 -17.89 -2.24 -2.86
CA MET A 121 -18.54 -2.27 -1.54
C MET A 121 -19.64 -3.35 -1.50
N PRO A 122 -19.91 -3.91 -0.30
CA PRO A 122 -21.07 -4.79 -0.11
C PRO A 122 -22.36 -4.13 -0.61
N SER A 123 -23.19 -4.91 -1.29
CA SER A 123 -24.43 -4.45 -1.91
C SER A 123 -25.69 -5.09 -1.34
N THR A 124 -25.55 -6.24 -0.71
CA THR A 124 -26.67 -6.99 -0.10
C THR A 124 -26.59 -6.96 1.43
N PRO A 125 -27.74 -7.12 2.14
CA PRO A 125 -27.73 -7.22 3.61
C PRO A 125 -26.83 -8.34 4.15
N GLY A 126 -26.73 -9.47 3.42
CA GLY A 126 -25.85 -10.58 3.77
C GLY A 126 -24.36 -10.21 3.67
N GLU A 127 -23.98 -9.49 2.63
CA GLU A 127 -22.60 -9.00 2.46
C GLU A 127 -22.24 -7.94 3.51
N HIS A 128 -23.18 -7.06 3.89
CA HIS A 128 -22.95 -6.11 4.98
C HIS A 128 -22.72 -6.84 6.32
N ALA A 129 -23.56 -7.82 6.65
CA ALA A 129 -23.39 -8.63 7.86
C ALA A 129 -22.06 -9.42 7.83
N LEU A 130 -21.63 -9.88 6.67
CA LEU A 130 -20.33 -10.53 6.48
C LEU A 130 -19.18 -9.53 6.69
N LEU A 131 -19.30 -8.30 6.15
CA LEU A 131 -18.31 -7.23 6.35
C LEU A 131 -18.14 -6.91 7.83
N ASP A 132 -19.23 -6.72 8.57
CA ASP A 132 -19.19 -6.40 10.00
C ASP A 132 -18.49 -7.49 10.79
N ARG A 133 -18.79 -8.76 10.52
CA ARG A 133 -18.13 -9.90 11.17
C ARG A 133 -16.65 -9.95 10.84
N ARG A 134 -16.26 -9.88 9.56
CA ARG A 134 -14.85 -9.92 9.13
C ARG A 134 -14.06 -8.71 9.66
N ARG A 135 -14.68 -7.54 9.71
CA ARG A 135 -14.08 -6.36 10.34
C ARG A 135 -13.78 -6.60 11.83
N THR A 136 -14.72 -7.19 12.54
CA THR A 136 -14.54 -7.54 13.96
C THR A 136 -13.38 -8.52 14.14
N GLU A 137 -13.33 -9.58 13.36
CA GLU A 137 -12.24 -10.57 13.36
C GLU A 137 -10.88 -9.94 13.04
N LEU A 138 -10.82 -9.03 12.05
CA LEU A 138 -9.61 -8.29 11.69
C LEU A 138 -9.10 -7.43 12.85
N VAL A 139 -10.00 -6.70 13.54
CA VAL A 139 -9.67 -5.89 14.72
C VAL A 139 -9.17 -6.75 15.86
N GLU A 140 -9.77 -7.93 16.10
CA GLU A 140 -9.29 -8.87 17.10
C GLU A 140 -7.88 -9.39 16.80
N HIS A 141 -7.58 -9.71 15.53
CA HIS A 141 -6.24 -10.13 15.12
C HIS A 141 -5.24 -8.97 15.30
N LEU A 142 -5.61 -7.75 14.92
CA LEU A 142 -4.78 -6.56 15.14
C LEU A 142 -4.52 -6.35 16.65
N ALA A 143 -5.54 -6.50 17.49
CA ALA A 143 -5.41 -6.35 18.94
C ALA A 143 -4.46 -7.39 19.55
N ARG A 144 -4.46 -8.63 19.06
CA ARG A 144 -3.49 -9.66 19.46
C ARG A 144 -2.08 -9.29 19.01
N PHE A 145 -1.92 -8.80 17.77
CA PHE A 145 -0.63 -8.38 17.23
C PHE A 145 -0.05 -7.21 18.02
N VAL A 146 -0.83 -6.16 18.26
CA VAL A 146 -0.41 -4.95 19.01
C VAL A 146 -0.04 -5.34 20.46
N ARG A 147 -0.78 -6.22 21.11
CA ARG A 147 -0.44 -6.74 22.46
C ARG A 147 0.84 -7.57 22.46
N GLY A 148 1.10 -8.32 21.41
CA GLY A 148 2.34 -9.07 21.25
C GLY A 148 3.59 -8.19 21.09
N LEU A 149 3.42 -6.94 20.67
CA LEU A 149 4.46 -5.92 20.61
C LEU A 149 4.60 -5.12 21.91
N ALA A 150 4.09 -5.63 23.03
CA ALA A 150 4.17 -4.97 24.34
C ALA A 150 5.63 -4.61 24.67
N GLY A 151 5.87 -3.31 24.94
CA GLY A 151 7.21 -2.74 25.16
C GLY A 151 7.83 -2.07 23.93
N ALA A 152 7.35 -2.36 22.72
CA ALA A 152 7.75 -1.65 21.49
C ALA A 152 6.76 -0.54 21.11
N ILE A 153 5.54 -0.58 21.63
CA ILE A 153 4.49 0.43 21.42
C ILE A 153 4.26 1.16 22.74
N GLU A 154 4.34 2.48 22.74
CA GLU A 154 4.20 3.32 23.95
C GLU A 154 2.79 3.21 24.57
N ASP A 155 1.74 3.26 23.74
CA ASP A 155 0.34 3.13 24.17
C ASP A 155 -0.44 2.18 23.23
N PRO A 156 -0.43 0.87 23.53
CA PRO A 156 -1.16 -0.12 22.70
C PRO A 156 -2.68 0.12 22.65
N ALA A 157 -3.28 0.60 23.75
CA ALA A 157 -4.72 0.82 23.81
C ALA A 157 -5.14 2.00 22.94
N ARG A 158 -4.40 3.10 23.01
CA ARG A 158 -4.63 4.27 22.16
C ARG A 158 -4.39 3.95 20.68
N THR A 159 -3.33 3.19 20.38
CA THR A 159 -3.03 2.74 19.03
C THR A 159 -4.21 1.93 18.48
N LEU A 160 -4.70 0.92 19.21
CA LEU A 160 -5.83 0.11 18.78
C LEU A 160 -7.09 0.95 18.58
N ALA A 161 -7.41 1.83 19.53
CA ALA A 161 -8.58 2.72 19.43
C ALA A 161 -8.54 3.65 18.20
N SER A 162 -7.36 3.99 17.72
CA SER A 162 -7.23 4.79 16.48
C SER A 162 -7.64 4.00 15.24
N PHE A 163 -7.31 2.72 15.15
CA PHE A 163 -7.72 1.83 14.07
C PHE A 163 -9.22 1.51 14.12
N GLU A 164 -9.77 1.25 15.31
CA GLU A 164 -11.20 0.90 15.48
C GLU A 164 -12.16 1.98 14.96
N ARG A 165 -11.72 3.24 14.96
CA ARG A 165 -12.51 4.39 14.47
C ARG A 165 -12.52 4.55 12.96
N LEU A 166 -11.65 3.83 12.24
CA LEU A 166 -11.54 3.94 10.80
C LEU A 166 -12.69 3.22 10.10
N GLU A 167 -13.14 3.79 9.00
CA GLU A 167 -14.03 3.10 8.07
C GLU A 167 -13.34 1.85 7.50
N PRO A 168 -14.09 0.83 7.07
CA PRO A 168 -13.50 -0.47 6.69
C PRO A 168 -12.40 -0.39 5.64
N VAL A 169 -12.52 0.45 4.61
CA VAL A 169 -11.49 0.64 3.58
C VAL A 169 -10.22 1.24 4.18
N SER A 170 -10.35 2.33 4.92
CA SER A 170 -9.23 3.02 5.57
C SER A 170 -8.58 2.14 6.66
N LEU A 171 -9.36 1.31 7.36
CA LEU A 171 -8.85 0.34 8.33
C LEU A 171 -7.89 -0.66 7.67
N VAL A 172 -8.31 -1.29 6.56
CA VAL A 172 -7.47 -2.24 5.81
C VAL A 172 -6.18 -1.57 5.33
N ASN A 173 -6.30 -0.38 4.72
CA ASN A 173 -5.16 0.37 4.21
C ASN A 173 -4.18 0.75 5.33
N ALA A 174 -4.69 1.25 6.47
CA ALA A 174 -3.87 1.63 7.61
C ALA A 174 -3.15 0.42 8.23
N ILE A 175 -3.82 -0.72 8.38
CA ILE A 175 -3.20 -1.96 8.85
C ILE A 175 -2.10 -2.40 7.89
N ALA A 176 -2.42 -2.48 6.58
CA ALA A 176 -1.47 -2.93 5.56
C ALA A 176 -0.24 -2.02 5.47
N GLN A 177 -0.38 -0.72 5.75
CA GLN A 177 0.74 0.23 5.74
C GLN A 177 1.56 0.16 7.03
N SER A 178 0.94 -0.04 8.19
CA SER A 178 1.58 0.04 9.51
C SER A 178 2.28 -1.26 9.92
N ILE A 179 1.74 -2.41 9.51
CA ILE A 179 2.31 -3.73 9.83
C ILE A 179 3.47 -4.04 8.86
N PRO A 180 4.58 -4.66 9.34
CA PRO A 180 5.74 -4.97 8.51
C PRO A 180 5.48 -6.16 7.58
N PHE A 181 4.48 -6.03 6.70
CA PHE A 181 4.26 -6.95 5.61
C PHE A 181 5.31 -6.76 4.52
N ARG A 182 5.65 -7.85 3.80
CA ARG A 182 6.51 -7.77 2.62
C ARG A 182 5.80 -7.00 1.49
N ALA A 183 6.56 -6.43 0.58
CA ALA A 183 5.99 -5.69 -0.56
C ALA A 183 4.98 -6.53 -1.36
N ILE A 184 5.28 -7.82 -1.59
CA ILE A 184 4.37 -8.73 -2.31
C ILE A 184 3.06 -8.98 -1.54
N GLU A 185 3.09 -9.01 -0.21
CA GLU A 185 1.91 -9.17 0.63
C GLU A 185 1.03 -7.90 0.58
N ARG A 186 1.65 -6.72 0.65
CA ARG A 186 0.94 -5.44 0.45
C ARG A 186 0.37 -5.32 -0.96
N GLN A 187 1.12 -5.77 -1.97
CA GLN A 187 0.65 -5.78 -3.35
C GLN A 187 -0.58 -6.69 -3.52
N GLN A 188 -0.62 -7.84 -2.88
CA GLN A 188 -1.77 -8.73 -2.89
C GLN A 188 -3.03 -8.04 -2.30
N ILE A 189 -2.88 -7.29 -1.21
CA ILE A 189 -3.97 -6.49 -0.64
C ILE A 189 -4.40 -5.39 -1.64
N LEU A 190 -3.44 -4.70 -2.27
CA LEU A 190 -3.72 -3.61 -3.22
C LEU A 190 -4.45 -4.11 -4.48
N GLU A 191 -4.13 -5.32 -4.96
CA GLU A 191 -4.70 -5.89 -6.18
C GLU A 191 -6.10 -6.45 -6.01
N SER A 192 -6.50 -6.80 -4.79
CA SER A 192 -7.82 -7.39 -4.53
C SER A 192 -8.94 -6.39 -4.86
N ASP A 193 -9.92 -6.83 -5.65
CA ASP A 193 -10.96 -5.96 -6.20
C ASP A 193 -12.03 -5.62 -5.14
N SER A 194 -12.43 -6.58 -4.28
CA SER A 194 -13.48 -6.36 -3.29
C SER A 194 -12.94 -6.03 -1.90
N LEU A 195 -13.68 -5.20 -1.16
CA LEU A 195 -13.35 -4.89 0.24
C LEU A 195 -13.38 -6.14 1.13
N LEU A 196 -14.32 -7.05 0.88
CA LEU A 196 -14.42 -8.30 1.65
C LEU A 196 -13.18 -9.17 1.49
N ASP A 197 -12.67 -9.31 0.26
CA ASP A 197 -11.46 -10.08 0.00
C ASP A 197 -10.23 -9.40 0.59
N ARG A 198 -10.16 -8.07 0.52
CA ARG A 198 -9.04 -7.29 1.12
C ARG A 198 -8.97 -7.47 2.63
N ILE A 199 -10.12 -7.45 3.31
CA ILE A 199 -10.20 -7.72 4.77
C ILE A 199 -9.74 -9.15 5.07
N GLU A 200 -10.18 -10.13 4.30
CA GLU A 200 -9.81 -11.53 4.48
C GLU A 200 -8.30 -11.74 4.31
N ILE A 201 -7.74 -11.26 3.21
CA ILE A 201 -6.29 -11.32 2.93
C ILE A 201 -5.51 -10.66 4.07
N THR A 202 -5.92 -9.46 4.51
CA THR A 202 -5.24 -8.74 5.59
C THR A 202 -5.31 -9.49 6.92
N SER A 203 -6.46 -10.10 7.21
CA SER A 203 -6.66 -10.92 8.40
C SER A 203 -5.77 -12.17 8.40
N ASP A 204 -5.68 -12.86 7.26
CA ASP A 204 -4.83 -14.03 7.09
C ASP A 204 -3.34 -13.70 7.24
N LEU A 205 -2.90 -12.59 6.64
CA LEU A 205 -1.52 -12.10 6.79
C LEU A 205 -1.19 -11.75 8.24
N LEU A 206 -2.13 -11.12 8.97
CA LEU A 206 -1.96 -10.85 10.41
C LEU A 206 -1.87 -12.14 11.22
N ARG A 207 -2.71 -13.12 10.94
CA ARG A 207 -2.65 -14.44 11.60
C ARG A 207 -1.31 -15.13 11.37
N PHE A 208 -0.81 -15.06 10.13
CA PHE A 208 0.52 -15.61 9.79
C PHE A 208 1.63 -14.88 10.58
N LYS A 209 1.59 -13.56 10.64
CA LYS A 209 2.56 -12.76 11.43
C LYS A 209 2.50 -13.07 12.92
N LEU A 210 1.31 -13.29 13.47
CA LEU A 210 1.14 -13.72 14.86
C LEU A 210 1.78 -15.09 15.12
N ALA A 211 1.60 -16.04 14.20
CA ALA A 211 2.22 -17.36 14.31
C ALA A 211 3.76 -17.29 14.20
N GLU A 212 4.30 -16.47 13.30
CA GLU A 212 5.75 -16.27 13.18
C GLU A 212 6.37 -15.65 14.44
N SER A 213 5.65 -14.73 15.11
CA SER A 213 6.15 -14.05 16.33
C SER A 213 6.06 -14.86 17.61
N GLY A 214 5.54 -16.09 17.56
CA GLY A 214 5.37 -16.95 18.75
C GLY A 214 4.34 -16.45 19.75
N VAL A 215 3.58 -15.41 19.44
CA VAL A 215 2.53 -14.82 20.30
C VAL A 215 1.25 -15.67 20.30
N GLY A 216 1.18 -16.72 19.49
CA GLY A 216 -0.04 -17.51 19.23
C GLY A 216 -0.33 -18.66 20.17
N ASP A 217 0.58 -19.10 21.06
CA ASP A 217 0.35 -20.36 21.81
C ASP A 217 0.90 -20.35 23.26
N ALA A 218 0.36 -19.43 24.07
CA ALA A 218 0.50 -19.52 25.53
C ALA A 218 -0.74 -20.18 26.17
N GLY A 219 -1.33 -21.17 25.53
CA GLY A 219 -2.53 -21.83 26.05
C GLY A 219 -2.86 -23.13 25.36
N THR A 220 -2.07 -24.18 25.56
CA THR A 220 -2.47 -25.60 25.68
C THR A 220 -1.31 -26.52 25.31
N THR A 221 -0.40 -26.77 26.25
CA THR A 221 0.26 -28.09 26.29
C THR A 221 0.54 -28.45 27.73
N ARG A 222 -0.48 -28.89 28.44
CA ARG A 222 -0.29 -29.87 29.50
C ARG A 222 -0.30 -31.24 28.87
N LEU A 223 0.89 -31.81 28.68
CA LEU A 223 1.00 -33.25 28.52
C LEU A 223 0.71 -33.91 29.86
N PRO A 224 -0.15 -34.91 29.90
CA PRO A 224 -0.29 -35.74 31.12
C PRO A 224 0.92 -36.67 31.26
N ASN A 225 1.34 -36.84 32.50
CA ASN A 225 2.27 -37.91 32.95
C ASN A 225 1.75 -39.30 32.59
#